data_835a65770d2497336de65b96800e4b7d
#
_entry.id   835a65770d2497336de65b96800e4b7d
#
_cell.length_a   1.000
_cell.length_b   1.000
_cell.length_c   1.000
_cell.angle_alpha   90.00
_cell.angle_beta   90.00
_cell.angle_gamma   90.00
#
_symmetry.space_group_name_H-M   'P 1'
#
loop_
_entity.id
_entity.type
_entity.pdbx_description
1 polymer ?
#
loop_
_entity_poly.entity_id
_entity_poly.type
_entity_poly.pdbx_seq_one_letter_code
_entity_poly.pdbx_strand_id
1 'polypeptide(L)'
;GLTRNVVRNHFRSAEVPAAVTGEKDRQDLQGRVMVVDKAKALPVEAIVRGYLSGSGWAEYQRSGTVCGIRLPAGLRESEKLPEPIYTPSTKAPDGAHDENIPFEKTCDIVGPQIAEEIRRASLRLYQTAADYALRRGIIIADTKFEFGLVRGELKIGRAHV
;
A
#
# COMPACT_ATOMS: atom_id res chain seq x y z
N GLY A 1 10.72 13.78 -2.06
CA GLY A 1 10.01 13.33 -0.86
C GLY A 1 10.75 12.19 -0.19
N LEU A 2 10.39 11.88 1.04
CA LEU A 2 11.06 10.94 1.95
C LEU A 2 11.24 9.52 1.38
N THR A 3 10.33 9.10 0.52
CA THR A 3 10.26 7.72 -0.01
C THR A 3 10.73 7.56 -1.46
N ARG A 4 11.25 8.62 -2.09
CA ARG A 4 11.67 8.58 -3.51
C ARG A 4 12.70 7.52 -3.84
N ASN A 5 13.55 7.17 -2.86
CA ASN A 5 14.63 6.19 -3.04
C ASN A 5 14.19 4.74 -2.75
N VAL A 6 12.93 4.53 -2.35
CA VAL A 6 12.41 3.19 -2.05
C VAL A 6 11.82 2.54 -3.28
N VAL A 7 10.91 3.26 -3.95
CA VAL A 7 10.26 2.84 -5.18
C VAL A 7 9.87 4.06 -6.01
N ARG A 8 9.87 3.93 -7.32
CA ARG A 8 9.38 4.97 -8.23
C ARG A 8 7.87 5.12 -8.06
N ASN A 9 7.39 6.38 -8.06
CA ASN A 9 5.96 6.65 -8.10
C ASN A 9 5.50 7.09 -9.49
N HIS A 10 4.20 7.11 -9.70
CA HIS A 10 3.59 7.51 -10.97
C HIS A 10 3.45 9.04 -11.15
N PHE A 11 3.76 9.82 -10.11
CA PHE A 11 3.63 11.28 -10.12
C PHE A 11 4.55 11.94 -11.13
N ARG A 12 4.01 12.87 -11.91
CA ARG A 12 4.71 13.70 -12.90
C ARG A 12 4.78 15.15 -12.50
N SER A 13 3.61 15.77 -12.26
CA SER A 13 3.50 17.20 -11.99
C SER A 13 2.25 17.50 -11.15
N ALA A 14 2.26 18.61 -10.43
CA ALA A 14 1.09 19.21 -9.78
C ALA A 14 0.58 20.44 -10.54
N GLU A 15 1.11 20.72 -11.73
CA GLU A 15 0.69 21.83 -12.57
C GLU A 15 -0.54 21.44 -13.39
N VAL A 16 -1.43 22.40 -13.59
CA VAL A 16 -2.61 22.21 -14.45
C VAL A 16 -2.15 22.02 -15.89
N PRO A 17 -2.48 20.88 -16.54
CA PRO A 17 -2.02 20.60 -17.89
C PRO A 17 -2.44 21.67 -18.90
N ALA A 18 -1.61 21.93 -19.93
CA ALA A 18 -1.91 22.87 -21.00
C ALA A 18 -3.18 22.51 -21.80
N ALA A 19 -3.56 21.22 -21.80
CA ALA A 19 -4.81 20.75 -22.42
C ALA A 19 -6.08 21.29 -21.75
N VAL A 20 -5.99 21.76 -20.51
CA VAL A 20 -7.09 22.47 -19.83
C VAL A 20 -7.03 23.93 -20.26
N THR A 21 -7.92 24.34 -21.18
CA THR A 21 -7.89 25.67 -21.80
C THR A 21 -8.85 26.66 -21.15
N GLY A 22 -9.89 26.21 -20.44
CA GLY A 22 -10.85 27.04 -19.75
C GLY A 22 -10.21 27.78 -18.57
N GLU A 23 -10.27 29.12 -18.54
CA GLU A 23 -9.67 29.92 -17.46
C GLU A 23 -10.25 29.54 -16.08
N LYS A 24 -11.59 29.41 -16.00
CA LYS A 24 -12.28 28.96 -14.78
C LYS A 24 -11.81 27.58 -14.34
N ASP A 25 -11.74 26.62 -15.27
CA ASP A 25 -11.31 25.25 -14.96
C ASP A 25 -9.86 25.23 -14.47
N ARG A 26 -8.99 26.05 -15.06
CA ARG A 26 -7.60 26.18 -14.61
C ARG A 26 -7.51 26.73 -13.19
N GLN A 27 -8.30 27.75 -12.86
CA GLN A 27 -8.38 28.32 -11.51
C GLN A 27 -8.91 27.29 -10.51
N ASP A 28 -9.98 26.57 -10.85
CA ASP A 28 -10.60 25.55 -9.99
C ASP A 28 -9.67 24.36 -9.74
N LEU A 29 -8.79 24.01 -10.68
CA LEU A 29 -7.84 22.92 -10.58
C LEU A 29 -6.50 23.31 -9.94
N GLN A 30 -6.21 24.59 -9.80
CA GLN A 30 -4.96 25.07 -9.23
C GLN A 30 -4.74 24.54 -7.81
N GLY A 31 -3.61 23.82 -7.59
CA GLY A 31 -3.27 23.19 -6.32
C GLY A 31 -4.10 21.94 -5.96
N ARG A 32 -4.98 21.47 -6.87
CA ARG A 32 -5.88 20.33 -6.64
C ARG A 32 -5.71 19.20 -7.67
N VAL A 33 -4.73 19.32 -8.55
CA VAL A 33 -4.47 18.38 -9.64
C VAL A 33 -3.16 17.65 -9.42
N MET A 34 -3.14 16.39 -9.84
CA MET A 34 -1.95 15.57 -9.91
C MET A 34 -1.89 14.87 -11.27
N VAL A 35 -0.91 15.24 -12.08
CA VAL A 35 -0.61 14.58 -13.35
C VAL A 35 0.24 13.36 -13.08
N VAL A 36 -0.16 12.20 -13.61
CA VAL A 36 0.48 10.93 -13.32
C VAL A 36 0.73 10.11 -14.59
N ASP A 37 1.69 9.17 -14.51
CA ASP A 37 1.79 8.11 -15.51
C ASP A 37 0.60 7.16 -15.35
N LYS A 38 -0.10 6.87 -16.45
CA LYS A 38 -1.13 5.85 -16.45
C LYS A 38 -0.47 4.48 -16.37
N ALA A 39 -0.64 3.81 -15.23
CA ALA A 39 -0.12 2.47 -14.99
C ALA A 39 -1.20 1.41 -15.22
N LYS A 40 -0.77 0.20 -15.60
CA LYS A 40 -1.61 -1.00 -15.50
C LYS A 40 -1.61 -1.43 -14.04
N ALA A 41 -2.71 -1.16 -13.33
CA ALA A 41 -2.85 -1.53 -11.92
C ALA A 41 -2.72 -3.05 -11.74
N LEU A 42 -2.03 -3.46 -10.68
CA LEU A 42 -1.95 -4.86 -10.29
C LEU A 42 -3.17 -5.23 -9.45
N PRO A 43 -3.73 -6.45 -9.61
CA PRO A 43 -4.97 -6.86 -8.95
C PRO A 43 -4.75 -7.37 -7.52
N VAL A 44 -3.79 -6.78 -6.82
CA VAL A 44 -3.46 -7.04 -5.43
C VAL A 44 -3.25 -5.73 -4.69
N GLU A 45 -3.66 -5.69 -3.43
CA GLU A 45 -3.35 -4.61 -2.52
C GLU A 45 -2.24 -5.03 -1.59
N ALA A 46 -1.25 -4.18 -1.44
CA ALA A 46 -0.08 -4.42 -0.62
C ALA A 46 -0.27 -3.78 0.76
N ILE A 47 -0.65 -4.58 1.74
CA ILE A 47 -0.88 -4.11 3.11
C ILE A 47 0.33 -4.46 3.97
N VAL A 48 0.78 -3.50 4.77
CA VAL A 48 1.80 -3.72 5.81
C VAL A 48 1.20 -3.36 7.15
N ARG A 49 1.31 -4.25 8.11
CA ARG A 49 0.80 -4.07 9.48
C ARG A 49 1.95 -4.01 10.47
N GLY A 50 2.04 -2.95 11.22
CA GLY A 50 2.92 -2.84 12.39
C GLY A 50 2.17 -3.06 13.70
N TYR A 51 0.84 -3.08 13.64
CA TYR A 51 -0.06 -3.33 14.76
C TYR A 51 -1.17 -4.29 14.33
N LEU A 52 -1.68 -5.05 15.28
CA LEU A 52 -2.66 -6.10 15.03
C LEU A 52 -4.09 -5.56 15.19
N SER A 53 -4.69 -5.08 14.11
CA SER A 53 -6.03 -4.49 14.12
C SER A 53 -6.88 -4.92 12.93
N GLY A 54 -8.18 -4.61 12.97
CA GLY A 54 -9.12 -4.82 11.87
C GLY A 54 -9.18 -6.26 11.38
N SER A 55 -9.11 -6.48 10.06
CA SER A 55 -9.18 -7.84 9.47
C SER A 55 -8.04 -8.74 9.92
N GLY A 56 -6.85 -8.17 10.18
CA GLY A 56 -5.72 -8.92 10.73
C GLY A 56 -5.99 -9.45 12.13
N TRP A 57 -6.60 -8.65 13.00
CA TRP A 57 -7.03 -9.10 14.32
C TRP A 57 -8.08 -10.21 14.24
N ALA A 58 -9.10 -10.02 13.40
CA ALA A 58 -10.15 -11.02 13.22
C ALA A 58 -9.61 -12.36 12.71
N GLU A 59 -8.61 -12.34 11.82
CA GLU A 59 -7.96 -13.55 11.32
C GLU A 59 -7.09 -14.21 12.42
N TYR A 60 -6.30 -13.43 13.13
CA TYR A 60 -5.46 -13.91 14.23
C TYR A 60 -6.29 -14.59 15.33
N GLN A 61 -7.41 -14.02 15.73
CA GLN A 61 -8.30 -14.63 16.73
C GLN A 61 -8.79 -16.02 16.33
N ARG A 62 -8.98 -16.27 15.03
CA ARG A 62 -9.48 -17.56 14.52
C ARG A 62 -8.40 -18.62 14.38
N SER A 63 -7.19 -18.21 13.98
CA SER A 63 -6.16 -19.15 13.52
C SER A 63 -4.78 -18.95 14.16
N GLY A 64 -4.55 -17.86 14.88
CA GLY A 64 -3.21 -17.48 15.35
C GLY A 64 -2.27 -17.04 14.24
N THR A 65 -2.81 -16.80 13.02
CA THR A 65 -2.05 -16.39 11.84
C THR A 65 -2.70 -15.18 11.19
N VAL A 66 -1.94 -14.46 10.36
CA VAL A 66 -2.45 -13.42 9.44
C VAL A 66 -1.81 -13.65 8.08
N CYS A 67 -2.59 -13.86 7.03
CA CYS A 67 -2.11 -14.21 5.68
C CYS A 67 -1.12 -15.39 5.68
N GLY A 68 -1.36 -16.41 6.52
CA GLY A 68 -0.47 -17.56 6.70
C GLY A 68 0.75 -17.33 7.60
N ILE A 69 1.03 -16.09 8.01
CA ILE A 69 2.14 -15.76 8.92
C ILE A 69 1.71 -16.08 10.35
N ARG A 70 2.42 -17.01 11.00
CA ARG A 70 2.18 -17.32 12.41
C ARG A 70 2.68 -16.20 13.30
N LEU A 71 1.82 -15.71 14.18
CA LEU A 71 2.14 -14.69 15.16
C LEU A 71 2.31 -15.28 16.57
N PRO A 72 3.02 -14.58 17.48
CA PRO A 72 3.11 -14.98 18.89
C PRO A 72 1.72 -15.15 19.51
N ALA A 73 1.59 -16.12 20.42
CA ALA A 73 0.36 -16.30 21.17
C ALA A 73 0.15 -15.18 22.22
N GLY A 74 -1.11 -14.84 22.50
CA GLY A 74 -1.47 -13.90 23.55
C GLY A 74 -1.41 -12.41 23.15
N LEU A 75 -1.24 -12.11 21.86
CA LEU A 75 -1.37 -10.73 21.37
C LEU A 75 -2.80 -10.22 21.59
N ARG A 76 -2.90 -8.93 21.91
CA ARG A 76 -4.16 -8.18 22.10
C ARG A 76 -4.51 -7.37 20.87
N GLU A 77 -5.75 -6.99 20.75
CA GLU A 77 -6.19 -6.05 19.73
C GLU A 77 -5.42 -4.73 19.82
N SER A 78 -5.00 -4.23 18.66
CA SER A 78 -4.19 -3.01 18.52
C SER A 78 -2.79 -3.10 19.14
N GLU A 79 -2.33 -4.29 19.51
CA GLU A 79 -0.97 -4.47 20.01
C GLU A 79 0.06 -4.32 18.88
N LYS A 80 1.19 -3.69 19.22
CA LYS A 80 2.32 -3.54 18.30
C LYS A 80 2.93 -4.91 18.01
N LEU A 81 3.10 -5.23 16.75
CA LEU A 81 3.79 -6.46 16.34
C LEU A 81 5.30 -6.36 16.61
N PRO A 82 5.98 -7.49 16.88
CA PRO A 82 7.45 -7.53 17.05
C PRO A 82 8.19 -6.95 15.85
N GLU A 83 7.68 -7.22 14.65
CA GLU A 83 8.13 -6.64 13.38
C GLU A 83 6.93 -6.39 12.46
N PRO A 84 7.00 -5.42 11.54
CA PRO A 84 5.96 -5.22 10.55
C PRO A 84 5.83 -6.42 9.63
N ILE A 85 4.60 -6.84 9.34
CA ILE A 85 4.30 -7.96 8.46
C ILE A 85 3.63 -7.50 7.17
N TYR A 86 3.94 -8.16 6.06
CA TYR A 86 3.31 -7.95 4.77
C TYR A 86 2.09 -8.87 4.64
N THR A 87 0.90 -8.29 4.54
CA THR A 87 -0.39 -9.00 4.56
C THR A 87 -1.23 -8.59 3.36
N PRO A 88 -0.93 -9.10 2.15
CA PRO A 88 -1.63 -8.71 0.94
C PRO A 88 -3.09 -9.11 0.94
N SER A 89 -3.89 -8.42 0.13
CA SER A 89 -5.27 -8.81 -0.17
C SER A 89 -5.52 -8.81 -1.68
N THR A 90 -6.54 -9.53 -2.10
CA THR A 90 -7.08 -9.38 -3.46
C THR A 90 -7.74 -8.02 -3.58
N LYS A 91 -7.73 -7.46 -4.79
CA LYS A 91 -8.56 -6.32 -5.13
C LYS A 91 -9.90 -6.87 -5.64
N ALA A 92 -10.90 -6.85 -4.76
CA ALA A 92 -12.22 -7.36 -5.11
C ALA A 92 -12.88 -6.52 -6.23
N PRO A 93 -13.69 -7.13 -7.10
CA PRO A 93 -14.58 -6.39 -7.98
C PRO A 93 -15.57 -5.54 -7.18
N ASP A 94 -16.11 -4.48 -7.80
CA ASP A 94 -17.09 -3.59 -7.17
C ASP A 94 -18.22 -4.36 -6.46
N GLY A 95 -18.39 -4.09 -5.17
CA GLY A 95 -19.41 -4.70 -4.32
C GLY A 95 -19.00 -5.97 -3.57
N ALA A 96 -17.78 -6.47 -3.74
CA ALA A 96 -17.21 -7.55 -2.94
C ALA A 96 -16.17 -7.00 -1.94
N HIS A 97 -15.88 -7.76 -0.89
CA HIS A 97 -14.86 -7.40 0.09
C HIS A 97 -13.48 -7.93 -0.34
N ASP A 98 -12.45 -7.14 -0.11
CA ASP A 98 -11.06 -7.57 -0.25
C ASP A 98 -10.78 -8.73 0.72
N GLU A 99 -10.17 -9.79 0.21
CA GLU A 99 -9.79 -10.95 1.02
C GLU A 99 -8.30 -10.95 1.29
N ASN A 100 -7.93 -11.14 2.55
CA ASN A 100 -6.53 -11.40 2.92
C ASN A 100 -6.06 -12.68 2.23
N ILE A 101 -4.89 -12.62 1.59
CA ILE A 101 -4.28 -13.76 0.89
C ILE A 101 -2.86 -14.01 1.39
N PRO A 102 -2.37 -15.26 1.38
CA PRO A 102 -0.96 -15.54 1.66
C PRO A 102 -0.07 -15.02 0.53
N PHE A 103 1.21 -14.83 0.83
CA PHE A 103 2.19 -14.31 -0.13
C PHE A 103 2.30 -15.17 -1.40
N GLU A 104 2.22 -16.48 -1.25
CA GLU A 104 2.24 -17.45 -2.36
C GLU A 104 1.14 -17.17 -3.37
N LYS A 105 -0.05 -16.78 -2.89
CA LYS A 105 -1.16 -16.41 -3.77
C LYS A 105 -0.88 -15.11 -4.53
N THR A 106 -0.18 -14.16 -3.92
CA THR A 106 0.31 -12.98 -4.64
C THR A 106 1.27 -13.37 -5.77
N CYS A 107 2.18 -14.32 -5.50
CA CYS A 107 3.08 -14.85 -6.53
C CYS A 107 2.34 -15.49 -7.71
N ASP A 108 1.26 -16.22 -7.45
CA ASP A 108 0.41 -16.80 -8.51
C ASP A 108 -0.25 -15.72 -9.38
N ILE A 109 -0.65 -14.60 -8.77
CA ILE A 109 -1.41 -13.54 -9.45
C ILE A 109 -0.50 -12.62 -10.28
N VAL A 110 0.64 -12.18 -9.73
CA VAL A 110 1.49 -11.16 -10.37
C VAL A 110 2.87 -11.68 -10.81
N GLY A 111 3.18 -12.93 -10.52
CA GLY A 111 4.49 -13.54 -10.70
C GLY A 111 5.42 -13.32 -9.50
N PRO A 112 6.32 -14.29 -9.22
CA PRO A 112 7.13 -14.29 -8.00
C PRO A 112 8.09 -13.11 -7.90
N GLN A 113 8.66 -12.68 -9.01
CA GLN A 113 9.59 -11.55 -9.05
C GLN A 113 8.91 -10.23 -8.69
N ILE A 114 7.74 -9.95 -9.28
CA ILE A 114 6.95 -8.74 -8.99
C ILE A 114 6.40 -8.80 -7.56
N ALA A 115 5.91 -9.95 -7.12
CA ALA A 115 5.41 -10.13 -5.75
C ALA A 115 6.49 -9.81 -4.71
N GLU A 116 7.71 -10.27 -4.90
CA GLU A 116 8.83 -9.99 -3.99
C GLU A 116 9.25 -8.51 -4.02
N GLU A 117 9.23 -7.89 -5.19
CA GLU A 117 9.51 -6.45 -5.32
C GLU A 117 8.47 -5.61 -4.59
N ILE A 118 7.17 -5.94 -4.74
CA ILE A 118 6.07 -5.30 -4.01
C ILE A 118 6.26 -5.46 -2.50
N ARG A 119 6.48 -6.68 -2.01
CA ARG A 119 6.67 -6.98 -0.59
C ARG A 119 7.80 -6.15 0.01
N ARG A 120 8.96 -6.19 -0.62
CA ARG A 120 10.15 -5.45 -0.17
C ARG A 120 9.94 -3.93 -0.19
N ALA A 121 9.35 -3.41 -1.26
CA ALA A 121 9.05 -1.99 -1.36
C ALA A 121 8.06 -1.54 -0.29
N SER A 122 6.99 -2.30 -0.07
CA SER A 122 5.94 -1.99 0.90
C SER A 122 6.47 -1.97 2.33
N LEU A 123 7.25 -2.97 2.74
CA LEU A 123 7.87 -3.00 4.07
C LEU A 123 8.81 -1.81 4.29
N ARG A 124 9.64 -1.46 3.31
CA ARG A 124 10.54 -0.30 3.41
C ARG A 124 9.79 1.03 3.44
N LEU A 125 8.74 1.18 2.64
CA LEU A 125 7.87 2.37 2.65
C LEU A 125 7.22 2.54 4.01
N TYR A 126 6.60 1.48 4.52
CA TYR A 126 5.97 1.47 5.84
C TYR A 126 6.97 1.88 6.93
N GLN A 127 8.11 1.19 7.03
CA GLN A 127 9.09 1.44 8.08
C GLN A 127 9.59 2.91 8.04
N THR A 128 9.91 3.41 6.83
CA THR A 128 10.36 4.79 6.65
C THR A 128 9.29 5.81 7.10
N ALA A 129 8.03 5.56 6.76
CA ALA A 129 6.92 6.44 7.12
C ALA A 129 6.58 6.35 8.61
N ALA A 130 6.54 5.13 9.16
CA ALA A 130 6.24 4.88 10.57
C ALA A 130 7.28 5.53 11.50
N ASP A 131 8.58 5.38 11.19
CA ASP A 131 9.65 6.01 11.97
C ASP A 131 9.59 7.55 11.91
N TYR A 132 9.26 8.09 10.75
CA TYR A 132 9.10 9.53 10.58
C TYR A 132 7.90 10.07 11.37
N ALA A 133 6.76 9.38 11.30
CA ALA A 133 5.53 9.74 11.98
C ALA A 133 5.65 9.61 13.51
N LEU A 134 6.27 8.52 13.97
CA LEU A 134 6.43 8.24 15.41
C LEU A 134 7.23 9.35 16.12
N ARG A 135 8.27 9.88 15.47
CA ARG A 135 9.02 11.04 16.00
C ARG A 135 8.20 12.32 16.13
N ARG A 136 6.98 12.33 15.58
CA ARG A 136 6.02 13.45 15.65
C ARG A 136 4.77 13.10 16.46
N GLY A 137 4.82 11.99 17.22
CA GLY A 137 3.72 11.55 18.06
C GLY A 137 2.57 10.87 17.32
N ILE A 138 2.79 10.46 16.05
CA ILE A 138 1.79 9.79 15.23
C ILE A 138 2.17 8.33 15.04
N ILE A 139 1.24 7.43 15.36
CA ILE A 139 1.38 5.99 15.12
C ILE A 139 0.70 5.67 13.79
N ILE A 140 1.46 5.05 12.86
CA ILE A 140 0.91 4.43 11.67
C ILE A 140 0.72 2.94 11.99
N ALA A 141 -0.53 2.53 12.20
CA ALA A 141 -0.85 1.15 12.56
C ALA A 141 -0.67 0.19 11.39
N ASP A 142 -1.18 0.57 10.24
CA ASP A 142 -1.01 -0.15 8.97
C ASP A 142 -0.97 0.83 7.80
N THR A 143 -0.65 0.31 6.62
CA THR A 143 -0.74 1.05 5.35
C THR A 143 -1.19 0.10 4.25
N LYS A 144 -1.94 0.65 3.29
CA LYS A 144 -2.38 -0.05 2.09
C LYS A 144 -1.78 0.67 0.88
N PHE A 145 -0.99 -0.06 0.07
CA PHE A 145 -0.38 0.46 -1.15
C PHE A 145 -0.99 -0.19 -2.38
N GLU A 146 -1.16 0.60 -3.43
CA GLU A 146 -1.51 0.13 -4.76
C GLU A 146 -0.32 0.30 -5.70
N PHE A 147 0.02 -0.77 -6.41
CA PHE A 147 1.10 -0.78 -7.39
C PHE A 147 0.57 -1.01 -8.80
N GLY A 148 1.36 -0.60 -9.78
CA GLY A 148 1.07 -0.84 -11.19
C GLY A 148 2.34 -0.86 -12.02
N LEU A 149 2.20 -1.29 -13.26
CA LEU A 149 3.31 -1.36 -14.23
C LEU A 149 3.18 -0.23 -15.26
N VAL A 150 4.27 0.51 -15.45
CA VAL A 150 4.44 1.47 -16.53
C VAL A 150 5.61 1.00 -17.39
N ARG A 151 5.35 0.54 -18.60
CA ARG A 151 6.37 -0.02 -19.52
C ARG A 151 7.20 -1.15 -18.88
N GLY A 152 6.56 -1.99 -18.08
CA GLY A 152 7.20 -3.08 -17.35
C GLY A 152 7.90 -2.70 -16.03
N GLU A 153 8.02 -1.42 -15.71
CA GLU A 153 8.56 -0.96 -14.42
C GLU A 153 7.48 -0.87 -13.35
N LEU A 154 7.79 -1.40 -12.16
CA LEU A 154 6.92 -1.27 -10.98
C LEU A 154 6.90 0.18 -10.49
N LYS A 155 5.71 0.72 -10.30
CA LYS A 155 5.47 2.03 -9.69
C LYS A 155 4.41 1.95 -8.62
N ILE A 156 4.60 2.74 -7.55
CA ILE A 156 3.53 2.97 -6.58
C ILE A 156 2.62 4.07 -7.10
N GLY A 157 1.32 3.84 -7.04
CA GLY A 157 0.31 4.81 -7.43
C GLY A 157 -0.38 5.44 -6.23
N ARG A 158 -0.78 4.64 -5.27
CA ARG A 158 -1.61 5.07 -4.14
C ARG A 158 -1.10 4.50 -2.82
N ALA A 159 -1.29 5.25 -1.75
CA ALA A 159 -1.06 4.80 -0.39
C ALA A 159 -2.20 5.32 0.50
N HIS A 160 -2.70 4.48 1.39
CA HIS A 160 -3.65 4.83 2.45
C HIS A 160 -3.04 4.48 3.81
N VAL A 161 -3.36 5.28 4.79
CA VAL A 161 -2.95 5.10 6.19
C VAL A 161 -4.19 5.17 7.06
#